data_78af4e7ae9fd01ffc3ef6b2e19081429
#
_entry.id   78af4e7ae9fd01ffc3ef6b2e19081429
#
_cell.length_a   1.000
_cell.length_b   1.000
_cell.length_c   1.000
_cell.angle_alpha   90.00
_cell.angle_beta   90.00
_cell.angle_gamma   90.00
#
_symmetry.space_group_name_H-M   'P 1'
#
loop_
_entity.id
_entity.type
_entity.pdbx_description
1 polymer ?
#
loop_
_entity_poly.entity_id
_entity_poly.type
_entity_poly.pdbx_seq_one_letter_code
_entity_poly.pdbx_strand_id
1 'polypeptide(L)'
;MHRTLLRFFLALLLVAATVAPATAASASATLSASVDRIIELLADPAYKNPQTRPAMRAKLITAINGIFDMKELSRRALGAQWNKFTPEQQGRFVTAFGNLLQHTYLDKIESYTDEKVQYLKEQELGPGKAEIATKVVGKGKEIPITYRLIDHSGWKVYDVIIEGVSLVQNYRTQFGQILANETPDALIAKISAKMS
;
A
#
# COMPACT_ATOMS: atom_id res chain seq x y z
N MET A 1 -40.09 24.31 -69.85
CA MET A 1 -40.00 24.98 -68.58
C MET A 1 -40.31 23.97 -67.47
N HIS A 2 -39.32 23.26 -66.94
CA HIS A 2 -39.51 22.42 -65.72
C HIS A 2 -38.30 22.58 -64.87
N ARG A 3 -38.47 23.22 -63.71
CA ARG A 3 -37.43 23.42 -62.67
C ARG A 3 -37.42 22.17 -61.81
N THR A 4 -36.37 21.38 -61.87
CA THR A 4 -36.11 20.22 -61.02
C THR A 4 -35.36 20.71 -59.77
N LEU A 5 -36.02 20.67 -58.61
CA LEU A 5 -35.45 20.94 -57.29
C LEU A 5 -34.70 19.69 -56.83
N LEU A 6 -33.36 19.79 -56.76
CA LEU A 6 -32.47 18.79 -56.18
C LEU A 6 -32.45 18.94 -54.67
N ARG A 7 -33.06 18.01 -53.95
CA ARG A 7 -33.05 17.94 -52.49
C ARG A 7 -31.78 17.20 -52.04
N PHE A 8 -30.82 17.94 -51.49
CA PHE A 8 -29.69 17.35 -50.79
C PHE A 8 -30.16 16.87 -49.40
N PHE A 9 -30.22 15.56 -49.22
CA PHE A 9 -30.31 14.92 -47.89
C PHE A 9 -28.90 14.82 -47.29
N LEU A 10 -28.58 15.70 -46.34
CA LEU A 10 -27.35 15.61 -45.55
C LEU A 10 -27.63 14.62 -44.41
N ALA A 11 -27.16 13.37 -44.57
CA ALA A 11 -27.19 12.34 -43.51
C ALA A 11 -26.09 12.65 -42.51
N LEU A 12 -26.45 13.22 -41.35
CA LEU A 12 -25.56 13.43 -40.22
C LEU A 12 -25.37 12.09 -39.51
N LEU A 13 -24.21 11.42 -39.76
CA LEU A 13 -23.84 10.19 -39.11
C LEU A 13 -23.35 10.52 -37.69
N LEU A 14 -24.25 10.36 -36.70
CA LEU A 14 -23.90 10.50 -35.27
C LEU A 14 -23.10 9.27 -34.82
N VAL A 15 -21.78 9.36 -34.83
CA VAL A 15 -20.93 8.33 -34.25
C VAL A 15 -21.04 8.46 -32.74
N ALA A 16 -21.88 7.64 -32.13
CA ALA A 16 -21.92 7.47 -30.68
C ALA A 16 -20.64 6.72 -30.26
N ALA A 17 -19.63 7.45 -29.82
CA ALA A 17 -18.48 6.87 -29.16
C ALA A 17 -18.95 6.26 -27.83
N THR A 18 -19.08 4.94 -27.78
CA THR A 18 -19.33 4.20 -26.54
C THR A 18 -18.05 4.29 -25.71
N VAL A 19 -18.01 5.22 -24.75
CA VAL A 19 -16.99 5.24 -23.70
C VAL A 19 -17.26 4.02 -22.82
N ALA A 20 -16.52 2.94 -23.02
CA ALA A 20 -16.55 1.81 -22.09
C ALA A 20 -16.10 2.32 -20.72
N PRO A 21 -16.84 2.02 -19.63
CA PRO A 21 -16.40 2.37 -18.30
C PRO A 21 -15.05 1.68 -18.06
N ALA A 22 -14.01 2.45 -17.75
CA ALA A 22 -12.77 1.91 -17.28
C ALA A 22 -13.08 1.17 -15.96
N THR A 23 -13.10 -0.16 -15.99
CA THR A 23 -13.25 -0.95 -14.77
C THR A 23 -12.06 -0.63 -13.86
N ALA A 24 -12.34 -0.02 -12.71
CA ALA A 24 -11.31 0.20 -11.70
C ALA A 24 -10.63 -1.14 -11.37
N ALA A 25 -9.31 -1.15 -11.31
CA ALA A 25 -8.58 -2.36 -10.97
C ALA A 25 -9.05 -2.88 -9.59
N SER A 26 -9.21 -4.21 -9.46
CA SER A 26 -9.59 -4.82 -8.18
C SER A 26 -8.49 -4.62 -7.13
N ALA A 27 -8.83 -4.77 -5.86
CA ALA A 27 -7.87 -4.70 -4.77
C ALA A 27 -6.74 -5.74 -4.97
N SER A 28 -7.10 -6.97 -5.37
CA SER A 28 -6.14 -8.04 -5.64
C SER A 28 -5.22 -7.71 -6.81
N ALA A 29 -5.78 -7.21 -7.92
CA ALA A 29 -4.97 -6.82 -9.09
C ALA A 29 -3.98 -5.69 -8.74
N THR A 30 -4.41 -4.70 -7.95
CA THR A 30 -3.55 -3.60 -7.51
C THR A 30 -2.43 -4.09 -6.57
N LEU A 31 -2.78 -4.98 -5.62
CA LEU A 31 -1.81 -5.54 -4.70
C LEU A 31 -0.79 -6.41 -5.44
N SER A 32 -1.24 -7.33 -6.33
CA SER A 32 -0.35 -8.22 -7.06
C SER A 32 0.64 -7.44 -7.94
N ALA A 33 0.16 -6.46 -8.72
CA ALA A 33 1.05 -5.62 -9.53
C ALA A 33 2.11 -4.89 -8.69
N SER A 34 1.74 -4.44 -7.49
CA SER A 34 2.66 -3.76 -6.56
C SER A 34 3.69 -4.72 -5.96
N VAL A 35 3.28 -5.92 -5.59
CA VAL A 35 4.16 -6.96 -5.06
C VAL A 35 5.11 -7.47 -6.15
N ASP A 36 4.59 -7.72 -7.37
CA ASP A 36 5.40 -8.16 -8.52
C ASP A 36 6.49 -7.13 -8.83
N ARG A 37 6.16 -5.84 -8.76
CA ARG A 37 7.16 -4.76 -8.93
C ARG A 37 8.26 -4.80 -7.87
N ILE A 38 7.95 -5.12 -6.62
CA ILE A 38 8.94 -5.30 -5.56
C ILE A 38 9.85 -6.50 -5.86
N ILE A 39 9.26 -7.62 -6.27
CA ILE A 39 10.00 -8.84 -6.63
C ILE A 39 10.93 -8.59 -7.81
N GLU A 40 10.46 -7.90 -8.86
CA GLU A 40 11.30 -7.50 -10.00
C GLU A 40 12.52 -6.67 -9.56
N LEU A 41 12.32 -5.68 -8.67
CA LEU A 41 13.42 -4.85 -8.17
C LEU A 41 14.44 -5.65 -7.37
N LEU A 42 13.99 -6.62 -6.56
CA LEU A 42 14.86 -7.49 -5.78
C LEU A 42 15.63 -8.48 -6.66
N ALA A 43 15.02 -8.95 -7.76
CA ALA A 43 15.62 -9.87 -8.72
C ALA A 43 16.62 -9.19 -9.69
N ASP A 44 16.58 -7.86 -9.81
CA ASP A 44 17.45 -7.12 -10.72
C ASP A 44 18.94 -7.32 -10.36
N PRO A 45 19.81 -7.73 -11.30
CA PRO A 45 21.24 -7.85 -11.05
C PRO A 45 21.89 -6.58 -10.49
N ALA A 46 21.37 -5.41 -10.84
CA ALA A 46 21.84 -4.12 -10.31
C ALA A 46 21.65 -4.01 -8.78
N TYR A 47 20.72 -4.77 -8.19
CA TYR A 47 20.54 -4.82 -6.74
C TYR A 47 21.69 -5.52 -6.01
N LYS A 48 22.35 -6.47 -6.68
CA LYS A 48 23.49 -7.24 -6.15
C LYS A 48 24.82 -6.50 -6.33
N ASN A 49 24.89 -5.50 -7.22
CA ASN A 49 26.11 -4.73 -7.47
C ASN A 49 26.25 -3.61 -6.41
N PRO A 50 27.34 -3.57 -5.64
CA PRO A 50 27.55 -2.57 -4.58
C PRO A 50 27.47 -1.11 -5.04
N GLN A 51 27.83 -0.83 -6.30
CA GLN A 51 27.84 0.53 -6.85
C GLN A 51 26.43 1.03 -7.17
N THR A 52 25.52 0.15 -7.62
CA THR A 52 24.16 0.49 -8.00
C THR A 52 23.12 0.17 -6.91
N ARG A 53 23.46 -0.69 -5.95
CA ARG A 53 22.57 -1.10 -4.84
C ARG A 53 21.93 0.06 -4.09
N PRO A 54 22.63 1.17 -3.73
CA PRO A 54 21.97 2.29 -3.04
C PRO A 54 20.82 2.90 -3.84
N ALA A 55 20.99 3.08 -5.15
CA ALA A 55 19.96 3.61 -6.03
C ALA A 55 18.78 2.60 -6.19
N MET A 56 19.08 1.31 -6.28
CA MET A 56 18.05 0.26 -6.36
C MET A 56 17.28 0.15 -5.05
N ARG A 57 17.94 0.25 -3.91
CA ARG A 57 17.31 0.28 -2.59
C ARG A 57 16.36 1.46 -2.44
N ALA A 58 16.74 2.64 -2.93
CA ALA A 58 15.84 3.81 -2.94
C ALA A 58 14.59 3.56 -3.80
N LYS A 59 14.72 2.92 -4.97
CA LYS A 59 13.58 2.52 -5.81
C LYS A 59 12.68 1.50 -5.10
N LEU A 60 13.27 0.52 -4.42
CA LEU A 60 12.53 -0.48 -3.64
C LEU A 60 11.72 0.19 -2.51
N ILE A 61 12.33 1.08 -1.74
CA ILE A 61 11.66 1.84 -0.68
C ILE A 61 10.50 2.67 -1.25
N THR A 62 10.71 3.32 -2.40
CA THR A 62 9.65 4.09 -3.08
C THR A 62 8.50 3.16 -3.50
N ALA A 63 8.79 2.00 -4.07
CA ALA A 63 7.78 1.02 -4.46
C ALA A 63 6.99 0.51 -3.25
N ILE A 64 7.68 0.16 -2.15
CA ILE A 64 7.04 -0.28 -0.90
C ILE A 64 6.13 0.82 -0.34
N ASN A 65 6.64 2.05 -0.20
CA ASN A 65 5.84 3.17 0.33
C ASN A 65 4.63 3.49 -0.56
N GLY A 66 4.74 3.25 -1.87
CA GLY A 66 3.64 3.43 -2.82
C GLY A 66 2.44 2.51 -2.60
N ILE A 67 2.63 1.37 -1.93
CA ILE A 67 1.56 0.40 -1.64
C ILE A 67 0.67 0.87 -0.48
N PHE A 68 1.24 1.58 0.50
CA PHE A 68 0.58 1.88 1.76
C PHE A 68 -0.15 3.23 1.76
N ASP A 69 -1.31 3.27 2.42
CA ASP A 69 -1.86 4.50 2.99
C ASP A 69 -1.26 4.70 4.39
N MET A 70 -0.09 5.35 4.43
CA MET A 70 0.63 5.56 5.69
C MET A 70 -0.14 6.41 6.69
N LYS A 71 -0.98 7.34 6.22
CA LYS A 71 -1.83 8.17 7.09
C LYS A 71 -2.92 7.33 7.75
N GLU A 72 -3.63 6.52 6.96
CA GLU A 72 -4.69 5.65 7.47
C GLU A 72 -4.13 4.56 8.40
N LEU A 73 -3.00 3.95 8.04
CA LEU A 73 -2.30 2.97 8.87
C LEU A 73 -1.91 3.61 10.22
N SER A 74 -1.31 4.80 10.22
CA SER A 74 -0.92 5.54 11.42
C SER A 74 -2.12 5.94 12.27
N ARG A 75 -3.19 6.45 11.65
CA ARG A 75 -4.43 6.79 12.33
C ARG A 75 -5.02 5.58 13.06
N ARG A 76 -5.00 4.42 12.40
CA ARG A 76 -5.48 3.16 13.01
C ARG A 76 -4.56 2.67 14.12
N ALA A 77 -3.26 2.81 13.97
CA ALA A 77 -2.29 2.42 15.01
C ALA A 77 -2.38 3.30 16.27
N LEU A 78 -2.76 4.56 16.17
CA LEU A 78 -3.06 5.42 17.32
C LEU A 78 -4.49 5.22 17.86
N GLY A 79 -5.43 4.75 17.02
CA GLY A 79 -6.83 4.60 17.41
C GLY A 79 -7.44 5.91 17.93
N ALA A 80 -8.10 5.86 19.08
CA ALA A 80 -8.73 7.05 19.68
C ALA A 80 -7.71 8.15 20.06
N GLN A 81 -6.44 7.81 20.27
CA GLN A 81 -5.40 8.78 20.58
C GLN A 81 -5.09 9.72 19.41
N TRP A 82 -5.36 9.31 18.17
CA TRP A 82 -5.14 10.13 16.98
C TRP A 82 -5.73 11.54 17.09
N ASN A 83 -6.93 11.66 17.67
CA ASN A 83 -7.62 12.94 17.82
C ASN A 83 -7.04 13.85 18.91
N LYS A 84 -6.11 13.33 19.71
CA LYS A 84 -5.37 14.12 20.72
C LYS A 84 -4.08 14.74 20.17
N PHE A 85 -3.68 14.32 18.96
CA PHE A 85 -2.52 14.86 18.25
C PHE A 85 -2.93 16.10 17.45
N THR A 86 -2.14 17.17 17.51
CA THR A 86 -2.30 18.30 16.59
C THR A 86 -2.02 17.84 15.15
N PRO A 87 -2.49 18.57 14.13
CA PRO A 87 -2.18 18.25 12.72
C PRO A 87 -0.67 18.13 12.44
N GLU A 88 0.14 18.96 13.06
CA GLU A 88 1.61 18.90 12.96
C GLU A 88 2.15 17.60 13.58
N GLN A 89 1.71 17.25 14.79
CA GLN A 89 2.10 16.02 15.47
C GLN A 89 1.66 14.78 14.69
N GLN A 90 0.46 14.80 14.10
CA GLN A 90 0.00 13.74 13.20
C GLN A 90 0.95 13.54 12.02
N GLY A 91 1.35 14.63 11.34
CA GLY A 91 2.32 14.57 10.24
C GLY A 91 3.68 14.00 10.67
N ARG A 92 4.22 14.47 11.79
CA ARG A 92 5.47 13.97 12.36
C ARG A 92 5.38 12.51 12.78
N PHE A 93 4.26 12.11 13.36
CA PHE A 93 4.01 10.71 13.73
C PHE A 93 3.96 9.80 12.50
N VAL A 94 3.23 10.18 11.44
CA VAL A 94 3.16 9.42 10.18
C VAL A 94 4.55 9.17 9.62
N THR A 95 5.39 10.19 9.58
CA THR A 95 6.78 10.08 9.12
C THR A 95 7.61 9.17 10.02
N ALA A 96 7.59 9.40 11.33
CA ALA A 96 8.36 8.59 12.29
C ALA A 96 7.94 7.12 12.29
N PHE A 97 6.64 6.85 12.22
CA PHE A 97 6.11 5.48 12.19
C PHE A 97 6.42 4.78 10.86
N GLY A 98 6.33 5.50 9.73
CA GLY A 98 6.75 4.96 8.43
C GLY A 98 8.21 4.54 8.43
N ASN A 99 9.10 5.38 8.96
CA ASN A 99 10.52 5.08 9.09
C ASN A 99 10.76 3.88 10.04
N LEU A 100 10.03 3.79 11.16
CA LEU A 100 10.11 2.63 12.07
C LEU A 100 9.74 1.33 11.36
N LEU A 101 8.64 1.33 10.60
CA LEU A 101 8.21 0.15 9.83
C LEU A 101 9.26 -0.22 8.78
N GLN A 102 9.77 0.77 8.05
CA GLN A 102 10.84 0.55 7.09
C GLN A 102 12.07 -0.07 7.76
N HIS A 103 12.57 0.51 8.84
CA HIS A 103 13.72 -0.01 9.59
C HIS A 103 13.49 -1.44 10.09
N THR A 104 12.28 -1.74 10.56
CA THR A 104 11.95 -3.06 11.13
C THR A 104 11.81 -4.15 10.08
N TYR A 105 11.30 -3.82 8.89
CA TYR A 105 10.88 -4.83 7.91
C TYR A 105 11.69 -4.85 6.62
N LEU A 106 12.46 -3.79 6.31
CA LEU A 106 13.15 -3.69 5.01
C LEU A 106 14.16 -4.82 4.81
N ASP A 107 14.96 -5.15 5.81
CA ASP A 107 15.95 -6.23 5.69
C ASP A 107 15.29 -7.60 5.46
N LYS A 108 14.09 -7.83 6.03
CA LYS A 108 13.32 -9.04 5.77
C LYS A 108 12.83 -9.09 4.33
N ILE A 109 12.41 -7.95 3.78
CA ILE A 109 12.00 -7.83 2.37
C ILE A 109 13.23 -8.02 1.46
N GLU A 110 14.37 -7.41 1.78
CA GLU A 110 15.62 -7.56 1.03
C GLU A 110 16.18 -8.99 1.07
N SER A 111 15.84 -9.78 2.09
CA SER A 111 16.25 -11.19 2.20
C SER A 111 15.42 -12.14 1.33
N TYR A 112 14.37 -11.63 0.68
CA TYR A 112 13.58 -12.36 -0.31
C TYR A 112 14.46 -12.74 -1.53
N THR A 113 14.43 -14.01 -1.94
CA THR A 113 15.25 -14.51 -3.05
C THR A 113 14.43 -15.22 -4.11
N ASP A 114 13.89 -16.40 -3.76
CA ASP A 114 13.18 -17.29 -4.70
C ASP A 114 11.79 -17.67 -4.20
N GLU A 115 11.31 -16.99 -3.18
CA GLU A 115 9.97 -17.23 -2.64
C GLU A 115 8.90 -16.81 -3.64
N LYS A 116 7.73 -17.44 -3.56
CA LYS A 116 6.56 -17.12 -4.41
C LYS A 116 5.43 -16.61 -3.54
N VAL A 117 4.75 -15.58 -4.00
CA VAL A 117 3.52 -15.10 -3.36
C VAL A 117 2.33 -15.76 -4.04
N GLN A 118 1.56 -16.52 -3.28
CA GLN A 118 0.30 -17.11 -3.69
C GLN A 118 -0.85 -16.28 -3.18
N TYR A 119 -1.72 -15.83 -4.07
CA TYR A 119 -2.96 -15.11 -3.73
C TYR A 119 -4.06 -16.13 -3.55
N LEU A 120 -4.66 -16.19 -2.36
CA LEU A 120 -5.58 -17.26 -1.97
C LEU A 120 -7.05 -16.83 -2.05
N LYS A 121 -7.39 -15.69 -1.43
CA LYS A 121 -8.77 -15.21 -1.32
C LYS A 121 -8.79 -13.69 -1.21
N GLU A 122 -9.73 -13.08 -1.93
CA GLU A 122 -10.17 -11.70 -1.71
C GLU A 122 -11.52 -11.72 -1.02
N GLN A 123 -11.69 -10.88 0.00
CA GLN A 123 -12.94 -10.70 0.74
C GLN A 123 -13.23 -9.22 0.88
N GLU A 124 -14.43 -8.80 0.50
CA GLU A 124 -14.91 -7.44 0.77
C GLU A 124 -15.21 -7.28 2.27
N LEU A 125 -14.71 -6.20 2.87
CA LEU A 125 -14.93 -5.83 4.28
C LEU A 125 -15.96 -4.69 4.42
N GLY A 126 -16.62 -4.31 3.33
CA GLY A 126 -17.55 -3.21 3.20
C GLY A 126 -17.13 -2.24 2.09
N PRO A 127 -17.92 -1.21 1.79
CA PRO A 127 -17.67 -0.30 0.67
C PRO A 127 -16.24 0.24 0.67
N GLY A 128 -15.51 0.03 -0.43
CA GLY A 128 -14.14 0.50 -0.61
C GLY A 128 -13.13 -0.13 0.35
N LYS A 129 -13.37 -1.34 0.88
CA LYS A 129 -12.43 -2.07 1.74
C LYS A 129 -12.38 -3.53 1.36
N ALA A 130 -11.17 -4.06 1.27
CA ALA A 130 -10.94 -5.46 0.96
C ALA A 130 -9.86 -6.07 1.87
N GLU A 131 -9.96 -7.37 2.07
CA GLU A 131 -8.94 -8.18 2.70
C GLU A 131 -8.46 -9.23 1.70
N ILE A 132 -7.14 -9.35 1.51
CA ILE A 132 -6.54 -10.29 0.58
C ILE A 132 -5.62 -11.21 1.35
N ALA A 133 -6.00 -12.47 1.41
CA ALA A 133 -5.19 -13.52 1.99
C ALA A 133 -4.15 -13.99 0.97
N THR A 134 -2.89 -14.03 1.40
CA THR A 134 -1.78 -14.54 0.60
C THR A 134 -0.93 -15.50 1.43
N LYS A 135 -0.03 -16.18 0.76
CA LYS A 135 0.98 -17.04 1.36
C LYS A 135 2.31 -16.83 0.63
N VAL A 136 3.36 -16.52 1.38
CA VAL A 136 4.72 -16.53 0.86
C VAL A 136 5.29 -17.94 1.05
N VAL A 137 5.69 -18.57 -0.06
CA VAL A 137 6.16 -19.97 -0.08
C VAL A 137 7.60 -20.00 -0.59
N GLY A 138 8.50 -20.54 0.21
CA GLY A 138 9.90 -20.71 -0.17
C GLY A 138 10.76 -21.29 0.95
N LYS A 139 11.89 -21.89 0.58
CA LYS A 139 12.86 -22.46 1.52
C LYS A 139 12.23 -23.45 2.53
N GLY A 140 11.22 -24.20 2.11
CA GLY A 140 10.52 -25.17 2.97
C GLY A 140 9.60 -24.54 4.01
N LYS A 141 9.30 -23.24 3.91
CA LYS A 141 8.41 -22.50 4.80
C LYS A 141 7.24 -21.91 4.03
N GLU A 142 6.13 -21.78 4.73
CA GLU A 142 4.95 -21.07 4.26
C GLU A 142 4.58 -20.01 5.31
N ILE A 143 4.55 -18.76 4.89
CA ILE A 143 4.24 -17.63 5.77
C ILE A 143 2.90 -17.03 5.30
N PRO A 144 1.81 -17.20 6.04
CA PRO A 144 0.54 -16.56 5.72
C PRO A 144 0.64 -15.06 5.99
N ILE A 145 0.26 -14.28 4.97
CA ILE A 145 0.18 -12.81 5.06
C ILE A 145 -1.17 -12.37 4.53
N THR A 146 -1.89 -11.59 5.33
CA THR A 146 -3.15 -10.99 4.92
C THR A 146 -2.99 -9.48 4.85
N TYR A 147 -3.43 -8.89 3.75
CA TYR A 147 -3.40 -7.44 3.53
C TYR A 147 -4.81 -6.89 3.63
N ARG A 148 -4.98 -5.76 4.36
CA ARG A 148 -6.21 -4.99 4.37
C ARG A 148 -6.03 -3.72 3.57
N LEU A 149 -6.89 -3.52 2.57
CA LEU A 149 -6.83 -2.41 1.65
C LEU A 149 -8.05 -1.51 1.77
N ILE A 150 -7.83 -0.25 1.45
CA ILE A 150 -8.87 0.77 1.35
C ILE A 150 -8.74 1.50 0.02
N ASP A 151 -9.87 1.82 -0.60
CA ASP A 151 -9.95 2.62 -1.82
C ASP A 151 -10.42 4.03 -1.48
N HIS A 152 -9.53 5.01 -1.58
CA HIS A 152 -9.84 6.43 -1.49
C HIS A 152 -9.77 7.11 -2.87
N SER A 153 -8.79 6.76 -3.67
CA SER A 153 -8.53 7.18 -5.06
C SER A 153 -7.56 6.17 -5.70
N GLY A 154 -7.81 4.91 -5.45
CA GLY A 154 -6.99 3.74 -5.74
C GLY A 154 -6.70 2.95 -4.47
N TRP A 155 -6.61 1.63 -4.64
CA TRP A 155 -6.40 0.70 -3.54
C TRP A 155 -5.05 0.89 -2.86
N LYS A 156 -5.05 1.04 -1.52
CA LYS A 156 -3.85 1.15 -0.67
C LYS A 156 -3.98 0.25 0.55
N VAL A 157 -2.86 -0.32 0.96
CA VAL A 157 -2.78 -1.15 2.17
C VAL A 157 -2.79 -0.25 3.42
N TYR A 158 -3.66 -0.56 4.37
CA TYR A 158 -3.71 0.10 5.68
C TYR A 158 -3.39 -0.81 6.86
N ASP A 159 -3.30 -2.11 6.64
CA ASP A 159 -2.87 -3.09 7.66
C ASP A 159 -2.28 -4.33 6.98
N VAL A 160 -1.30 -4.95 7.64
CA VAL A 160 -0.73 -6.23 7.24
C VAL A 160 -0.79 -7.17 8.45
N ILE A 161 -1.30 -8.37 8.24
CA ILE A 161 -1.42 -9.41 9.24
C ILE A 161 -0.45 -10.52 8.87
N ILE A 162 0.60 -10.69 9.64
CA ILE A 162 1.65 -11.67 9.40
C ILE A 162 1.51 -12.78 10.44
N GLU A 163 1.32 -14.03 10.00
CA GLU A 163 1.11 -15.18 10.89
C GLU A 163 0.03 -14.92 11.96
N GLY A 164 -1.05 -14.23 11.57
CA GLY A 164 -2.18 -13.89 12.44
C GLY A 164 -1.98 -12.62 13.27
N VAL A 165 -0.83 -11.97 13.24
CA VAL A 165 -0.55 -10.76 14.02
C VAL A 165 -0.71 -9.51 13.15
N SER A 166 -1.72 -8.69 13.42
CA SER A 166 -1.93 -7.39 12.76
C SER A 166 -0.88 -6.38 13.21
N LEU A 167 -0.19 -5.73 12.26
CA LEU A 167 0.76 -4.65 12.54
C LEU A 167 0.06 -3.47 13.23
N VAL A 168 -1.09 -3.06 12.72
CA VAL A 168 -1.89 -1.97 13.31
C VAL A 168 -2.25 -2.29 14.75
N GLN A 169 -2.76 -3.48 15.04
CA GLN A 169 -3.17 -3.84 16.39
C GLN A 169 -1.97 -3.98 17.34
N ASN A 170 -0.87 -4.55 16.88
CA ASN A 170 0.36 -4.68 17.65
C ASN A 170 0.91 -3.32 18.08
N TYR A 171 1.04 -2.40 17.12
CA TYR A 171 1.52 -1.05 17.41
C TYR A 171 0.51 -0.22 18.19
N ARG A 172 -0.80 -0.43 18.00
CA ARG A 172 -1.83 0.23 18.83
C ARG A 172 -1.65 -0.08 20.30
N THR A 173 -1.40 -1.33 20.63
CA THR A 173 -1.15 -1.75 22.00
C THR A 173 0.10 -1.07 22.57
N GLN A 174 1.21 -1.10 21.83
CA GLN A 174 2.48 -0.49 22.27
C GLN A 174 2.35 1.04 22.45
N PHE A 175 1.78 1.72 21.46
CA PHE A 175 1.61 3.17 21.52
C PHE A 175 0.61 3.59 22.60
N GLY A 176 -0.44 2.80 22.78
CA GLY A 176 -1.42 3.03 23.85
C GLY A 176 -0.79 2.96 25.25
N GLN A 177 0.11 1.99 25.48
CA GLN A 177 0.86 1.88 26.74
C GLN A 177 1.75 3.09 26.99
N ILE A 178 2.45 3.59 25.97
CA ILE A 178 3.29 4.77 26.08
C ILE A 178 2.42 6.01 26.36
N LEU A 179 1.38 6.21 25.57
CA LEU A 179 0.50 7.38 25.66
C LEU A 179 -0.41 7.39 26.91
N ALA A 180 -0.43 6.31 27.68
CA ALA A 180 -1.11 6.32 28.99
C ALA A 180 -0.42 7.26 29.99
N ASN A 181 0.90 7.45 29.87
CA ASN A 181 1.71 8.23 30.81
C ASN A 181 2.58 9.29 30.13
N GLU A 182 2.57 9.39 28.81
CA GLU A 182 3.47 10.25 28.05
C GLU A 182 2.71 11.08 26.99
N THR A 183 3.37 12.14 26.55
CA THR A 183 2.81 13.06 25.56
C THR A 183 2.99 12.52 24.12
N PRO A 184 2.23 13.04 23.13
CA PRO A 184 2.45 12.76 21.72
C PRO A 184 3.89 12.99 21.25
N ASP A 185 4.52 14.09 21.67
CA ASP A 185 5.89 14.41 21.30
C ASP A 185 6.90 13.42 21.90
N ALA A 186 6.69 12.95 23.11
CA ALA A 186 7.53 11.92 23.73
C ALA A 186 7.43 10.59 22.97
N LEU A 187 6.23 10.18 22.53
CA LEU A 187 6.05 9.00 21.68
C LEU A 187 6.82 9.16 20.35
N ILE A 188 6.66 10.30 19.66
CA ILE A 188 7.35 10.57 18.40
C ILE A 188 8.87 10.50 18.59
N ALA A 189 9.39 11.12 19.64
CA ALA A 189 10.81 11.10 19.96
C ALA A 189 11.31 9.67 20.23
N LYS A 190 10.58 8.85 20.98
CA LYS A 190 10.93 7.46 21.25
C LYS A 190 10.96 6.58 19.98
N ILE A 191 9.99 6.79 19.09
CA ILE A 191 9.98 6.10 17.80
C ILE A 191 11.22 6.49 17.00
N SER A 192 11.54 7.79 16.93
CA SER A 192 12.70 8.28 16.19
C SER A 192 14.03 7.78 16.75
N ALA A 193 14.16 7.68 18.06
CA ALA A 193 15.37 7.18 18.73
C ALA A 193 15.63 5.67 18.49
N LYS A 194 14.62 4.88 18.14
CA LYS A 194 14.81 3.45 17.80
C LYS A 194 15.48 3.22 16.44
N MET A 195 15.64 4.27 15.65
CA MET A 195 16.20 4.23 14.30
C MET A 195 17.64 4.77 14.24
N SER A 196 18.14 5.29 15.34
CA SER A 196 19.51 5.77 15.52
C SER A 196 20.39 4.66 16.06
#